data_096b5c8d0a3ced04590ccc49b8d5d0fc
#
_entry.id   096b5c8d0a3ced04590ccc49b8d5d0fc
#
_cell.length_a   1.000
_cell.length_b   1.000
_cell.length_c   1.000
_cell.angle_alpha   90.00
_cell.angle_beta   90.00
_cell.angle_gamma   90.00
#
_symmetry.space_group_name_H-M   'P 1'
#
loop_
_entity.id
_entity.type
_entity.pdbx_description
1 polymer ?
#
loop_
_entity_poly.entity_id
_entity_poly.type
_entity_poly.pdbx_seq_one_letter_code
_entity_poly.pdbx_strand_id
1 'polypeptide(L)'
;MKKHLAAYLVVLLTIVGFLVVADGVSAKVVKARRWRPAAEAVDKASQQPKAYLVMEATTGKVLEEQNMHEKRAPASMTKLMVAYIVLDRIAKGENHLTDMVRTSAVASHMGGSRVYLKEGEEFSLEDMMKALMIASANDAAYAIGEFISGTREDFVDLMNEKAKALGMNDTEFHSPHGLPPDKGQKEDLTSCFDMAILARELLKYPKVIEWSSTKTADFRNGTFILNNHNKLLSRMPEVDGLKTGYYRETGYNVTVTAKRGDLRFIEVVMGSATWKARDEFAVEKLKRFFAEFTAVNVAKKGEPVGEEVYLSDGKYRKIKGVAAADVSIPVLRDRKKDIKRVVNLPRAVKGEVKEGQKLGEIVFQLDNEVVGKVDVVSPQYVPKANFFTRMVRKTGLNL
;
A
#
# COMPACT_ATOMS: atom_id res chain seq x y z
N MET A 1 -25.31 -12.62 -67.10
CA MET A 1 -26.54 -13.42 -67.25
C MET A 1 -27.01 -13.82 -65.84
N LYS A 2 -28.33 -13.54 -65.57
CA LYS A 2 -29.24 -14.05 -64.54
C LYS A 2 -28.77 -13.83 -63.06
N LYS A 3 -29.24 -12.83 -62.25
CA LYS A 3 -30.56 -12.56 -61.61
C LYS A 3 -31.02 -13.70 -60.68
N HIS A 4 -31.16 -13.37 -59.36
CA HIS A 4 -32.33 -13.63 -58.49
C HIS A 4 -31.97 -13.05 -57.11
N LEU A 5 -32.54 -12.13 -56.63
CA LEU A 5 -33.73 -11.51 -56.01
C LEU A 5 -34.60 -12.50 -55.21
N ALA A 6 -34.70 -12.29 -53.89
CA ALA A 6 -35.78 -12.73 -53.01
C ALA A 6 -35.58 -11.99 -51.67
N ALA A 7 -36.32 -11.08 -51.30
CA ALA A 7 -37.71 -10.95 -50.86
C ALA A 7 -37.79 -10.97 -49.29
N TYR A 8 -38.07 -9.78 -48.73
CA TYR A 8 -38.47 -9.55 -47.35
C TYR A 8 -39.89 -10.00 -47.08
N LEU A 9 -40.17 -10.69 -46.00
CA LEU A 9 -41.51 -10.94 -45.50
C LEU A 9 -41.70 -10.23 -44.17
N VAL A 10 -42.51 -9.16 -44.20
CA VAL A 10 -43.05 -8.45 -43.03
C VAL A 10 -44.37 -9.09 -42.66
N VAL A 11 -44.51 -9.63 -41.47
CA VAL A 11 -45.80 -10.09 -40.94
C VAL A 11 -46.31 -9.04 -39.96
N LEU A 12 -47.35 -8.33 -40.41
CA LEU A 12 -48.18 -7.44 -39.61
C LEU A 12 -49.30 -8.27 -38.99
N LEU A 13 -49.41 -8.35 -37.68
CA LEU A 13 -50.53 -8.93 -36.97
C LEU A 13 -51.35 -7.79 -36.36
N THR A 14 -52.51 -7.50 -37.00
CA THR A 14 -53.59 -6.64 -36.47
C THR A 14 -54.42 -7.45 -35.49
N ILE A 15 -54.55 -6.98 -34.25
CA ILE A 15 -55.54 -7.48 -33.29
C ILE A 15 -56.67 -6.45 -33.17
N VAL A 16 -57.82 -6.91 -33.58
CA VAL A 16 -59.11 -6.21 -33.48
C VAL A 16 -59.60 -6.24 -32.03
N GLY A 17 -60.02 -5.08 -31.55
CA GLY A 17 -60.52 -4.89 -30.19
C GLY A 17 -61.94 -5.47 -30.00
N PHE A 18 -62.20 -6.00 -28.83
CA PHE A 18 -63.53 -6.15 -28.25
C PHE A 18 -63.63 -5.33 -26.99
N LEU A 19 -64.46 -4.31 -27.01
CA LEU A 19 -64.90 -3.56 -25.83
C LEU A 19 -65.97 -4.42 -25.13
N VAL A 20 -65.66 -4.79 -23.87
CA VAL A 20 -66.71 -5.21 -22.92
C VAL A 20 -66.64 -4.26 -21.74
N VAL A 21 -67.71 -3.50 -21.61
CA VAL A 21 -67.98 -2.64 -20.41
C VAL A 21 -68.56 -3.59 -19.36
N ALA A 22 -67.94 -3.64 -18.20
CA ALA A 22 -68.54 -4.20 -16.99
C ALA A 22 -68.09 -3.40 -15.76
N ASP A 23 -69.05 -3.07 -14.96
CA ASP A 23 -69.02 -2.18 -13.81
C ASP A 23 -68.03 -2.54 -12.67
N GLY A 24 -67.51 -1.50 -12.08
CA GLY A 24 -67.19 -1.29 -10.70
C GLY A 24 -66.68 -2.43 -9.82
N VAL A 25 -65.36 -2.73 -9.87
CA VAL A 25 -64.65 -3.31 -8.71
C VAL A 25 -63.30 -2.65 -8.60
N SER A 26 -63.11 -1.85 -7.49
CA SER A 26 -61.87 -1.24 -7.15
C SER A 26 -60.83 -2.33 -6.77
N ALA A 27 -59.99 -2.74 -7.70
CA ALA A 27 -58.89 -3.63 -7.43
C ALA A 27 -57.74 -2.84 -6.82
N LYS A 28 -57.48 -3.02 -5.53
CA LYS A 28 -56.24 -2.60 -4.87
C LYS A 28 -55.06 -3.26 -5.63
N VAL A 29 -54.31 -2.44 -6.33
CA VAL A 29 -53.03 -2.88 -6.94
C VAL A 29 -52.08 -3.23 -5.82
N VAL A 30 -51.98 -4.52 -5.48
CA VAL A 30 -50.92 -5.07 -4.66
C VAL A 30 -49.63 -5.00 -5.53
N LYS A 31 -48.75 -4.04 -5.24
CA LYS A 31 -47.42 -4.02 -5.87
C LYS A 31 -46.74 -5.36 -5.60
N ALA A 32 -46.71 -6.22 -6.60
CA ALA A 32 -45.93 -7.45 -6.53
C ALA A 32 -44.50 -7.09 -6.18
N ARG A 33 -44.04 -7.55 -5.03
CA ARG A 33 -42.64 -7.49 -4.60
C ARG A 33 -41.87 -8.26 -5.68
N ARG A 34 -41.11 -7.54 -6.52
CA ARG A 34 -40.22 -8.17 -7.50
C ARG A 34 -39.31 -9.16 -6.75
N TRP A 35 -39.62 -10.44 -6.87
CA TRP A 35 -38.77 -11.51 -6.40
C TRP A 35 -37.47 -11.44 -7.22
N ARG A 36 -36.36 -11.05 -6.59
CA ARG A 36 -35.04 -11.11 -7.23
C ARG A 36 -34.61 -12.56 -7.18
N PRO A 37 -34.28 -13.16 -8.34
CA PRO A 37 -33.91 -14.57 -8.38
C PRO A 37 -32.62 -14.83 -7.60
N ALA A 38 -32.50 -16.02 -7.06
CA ALA A 38 -31.29 -16.52 -6.38
C ALA A 38 -30.01 -16.43 -7.25
N ALA A 39 -30.14 -16.29 -8.56
CA ALA A 39 -29.04 -16.08 -9.50
C ALA A 39 -28.23 -14.81 -9.24
N GLU A 40 -28.84 -13.71 -8.75
CA GLU A 40 -28.07 -12.49 -8.39
C GLU A 40 -27.21 -12.67 -7.13
N ALA A 41 -27.62 -13.54 -6.21
CA ALA A 41 -26.85 -13.84 -4.99
C ALA A 41 -25.70 -14.81 -5.30
N VAL A 42 -25.92 -15.77 -6.19
CA VAL A 42 -24.88 -16.71 -6.66
C VAL A 42 -23.81 -15.97 -7.49
N ASP A 43 -24.22 -15.00 -8.31
CA ASP A 43 -23.30 -14.21 -9.12
C ASP A 43 -22.41 -13.30 -8.25
N LYS A 44 -22.95 -12.69 -7.20
CA LYS A 44 -22.15 -11.91 -6.24
C LYS A 44 -21.15 -12.76 -5.43
N ALA A 45 -21.50 -13.96 -5.04
CA ALA A 45 -20.62 -14.87 -4.32
C ALA A 45 -19.48 -15.36 -5.23
N SER A 46 -19.73 -15.57 -6.52
CA SER A 46 -18.71 -15.95 -7.50
C SER A 46 -17.73 -14.82 -7.86
N GLN A 47 -18.07 -13.58 -7.53
CA GLN A 47 -17.25 -12.39 -7.78
C GLN A 47 -16.33 -12.01 -6.61
N GLN A 48 -16.49 -12.64 -5.44
CA GLN A 48 -15.64 -12.39 -4.28
C GLN A 48 -14.22 -12.94 -4.52
N PRO A 49 -13.17 -12.23 -4.04
CA PRO A 49 -11.82 -12.78 -4.06
C PRO A 49 -11.72 -13.99 -3.12
N LYS A 50 -10.71 -14.83 -3.33
CA LYS A 50 -10.44 -15.97 -2.44
C LYS A 50 -9.87 -15.52 -1.09
N ALA A 51 -9.03 -14.49 -1.11
CA ALA A 51 -8.47 -13.87 0.09
C ALA A 51 -8.32 -12.36 -0.12
N TYR A 52 -8.48 -11.59 0.95
CA TYR A 52 -8.19 -10.16 0.94
C TYR A 52 -7.83 -9.64 2.35
N LEU A 53 -7.21 -8.47 2.36
CA LEU A 53 -6.90 -7.74 3.59
C LEU A 53 -6.90 -6.23 3.29
N VAL A 54 -7.45 -5.44 4.22
CA VAL A 54 -7.29 -3.98 4.25
C VAL A 54 -6.58 -3.59 5.53
N MET A 55 -5.48 -2.85 5.38
CA MET A 55 -4.61 -2.39 6.46
C MET A 55 -4.50 -0.87 6.44
N GLU A 56 -4.52 -0.25 7.61
CA GLU A 56 -4.11 1.15 7.74
C GLU A 56 -2.57 1.21 7.73
N ALA A 57 -2.01 1.99 6.80
CA ALA A 57 -0.58 1.94 6.49
C ALA A 57 0.33 2.45 7.60
N THR A 58 -0.09 3.49 8.35
CA THR A 58 0.73 4.13 9.39
C THR A 58 0.90 3.22 10.61
N THR A 59 -0.18 2.68 11.10
CA THR A 59 -0.20 1.82 12.30
C THR A 59 0.09 0.35 11.99
N GLY A 60 -0.19 -0.09 10.76
CA GLY A 60 -0.18 -1.50 10.39
C GLY A 60 -1.40 -2.27 10.89
N LYS A 61 -2.43 -1.56 11.37
CA LYS A 61 -3.65 -2.21 11.88
C LYS A 61 -4.46 -2.81 10.73
N VAL A 62 -4.76 -4.10 10.83
CA VAL A 62 -5.70 -4.77 9.94
C VAL A 62 -7.11 -4.30 10.30
N LEU A 63 -7.82 -3.78 9.30
CA LEU A 63 -9.17 -3.23 9.47
C LEU A 63 -10.25 -4.22 9.07
N GLU A 64 -9.97 -5.02 8.05
CA GLU A 64 -10.85 -6.06 7.54
C GLU A 64 -10.04 -7.11 6.79
N GLU A 65 -10.46 -8.36 6.87
CA GLU A 65 -9.77 -9.45 6.19
C GLU A 65 -10.71 -10.63 5.88
N GLN A 66 -10.27 -11.47 4.97
CA GLN A 66 -10.79 -12.81 4.74
C GLN A 66 -9.63 -13.69 4.27
N ASN A 67 -9.38 -14.78 4.99
CA ASN A 67 -8.32 -15.74 4.67
C ASN A 67 -6.93 -15.08 4.51
N MET A 68 -6.62 -14.08 5.35
CA MET A 68 -5.43 -13.25 5.16
C MET A 68 -4.10 -14.01 5.20
N HIS A 69 -4.06 -15.18 5.83
CA HIS A 69 -2.90 -16.07 5.94
C HIS A 69 -2.95 -17.26 4.96
N GLU A 70 -3.96 -17.35 4.10
CA GLU A 70 -4.02 -18.39 3.08
C GLU A 70 -2.87 -18.22 2.09
N LYS A 71 -2.00 -19.25 2.00
CA LYS A 71 -0.89 -19.26 1.05
C LYS A 71 -1.41 -19.41 -0.38
N ARG A 72 -1.09 -18.44 -1.21
CA ARG A 72 -1.51 -18.36 -2.60
C ARG A 72 -0.38 -17.82 -3.46
N ALA A 73 -0.39 -18.20 -4.73
CA ALA A 73 0.58 -17.68 -5.66
C ALA A 73 0.34 -16.18 -5.94
N PRO A 74 1.38 -15.33 -5.75
CA PRO A 74 1.27 -13.88 -5.98
C PRO A 74 1.26 -13.49 -7.46
N ALA A 75 1.71 -14.36 -8.35
CA ALA A 75 2.05 -14.00 -9.72
C ALA A 75 3.01 -12.79 -9.71
N SER A 76 2.84 -11.84 -10.64
CA SER A 76 3.74 -10.67 -10.74
C SER A 76 3.75 -9.74 -9.51
N MET A 77 2.99 -10.00 -8.44
CA MET A 77 3.19 -9.27 -7.19
C MET A 77 4.52 -9.64 -6.51
N THR A 78 5.12 -10.81 -6.85
CA THR A 78 6.50 -11.19 -6.49
C THR A 78 7.50 -10.06 -6.74
N LYS A 79 7.32 -9.28 -7.81
CA LYS A 79 8.19 -8.15 -8.19
C LYS A 79 8.25 -7.03 -7.14
N LEU A 80 7.32 -6.99 -6.20
CA LEU A 80 7.40 -6.06 -5.06
C LEU A 80 8.59 -6.40 -4.15
N MET A 81 8.95 -7.70 -4.00
CA MET A 81 10.15 -8.07 -3.26
C MET A 81 11.41 -7.67 -4.02
N VAL A 82 11.44 -7.80 -5.35
CA VAL A 82 12.55 -7.28 -6.18
C VAL A 82 12.71 -5.78 -5.97
N ALA A 83 11.60 -5.03 -6.01
CA ALA A 83 11.62 -3.58 -5.79
C ALA A 83 12.09 -3.21 -4.38
N TYR A 84 11.68 -3.97 -3.36
CA TYR A 84 12.13 -3.76 -1.99
C TYR A 84 13.64 -3.95 -1.84
N ILE A 85 14.18 -5.04 -2.38
CA ILE A 85 15.62 -5.33 -2.32
C ILE A 85 16.42 -4.21 -2.99
N VAL A 86 16.04 -3.80 -4.20
CA VAL A 86 16.72 -2.71 -4.93
C VAL A 86 16.69 -1.40 -4.13
N LEU A 87 15.52 -1.02 -3.61
CA LEU A 87 15.37 0.24 -2.86
C LEU A 87 16.09 0.21 -1.51
N ASP A 88 16.12 -0.94 -0.81
CA ASP A 88 16.87 -1.13 0.43
C ASP A 88 18.38 -0.98 0.19
N ARG A 89 18.91 -1.55 -0.90
CA ARG A 89 20.32 -1.44 -1.30
C ARG A 89 20.71 -0.01 -1.71
N ILE A 90 19.82 0.68 -2.44
CA ILE A 90 20.03 2.09 -2.79
C ILE A 90 20.06 2.97 -1.52
N ALA A 91 19.15 2.74 -0.58
CA ALA A 91 19.13 3.48 0.69
C ALA A 91 20.38 3.25 1.55
N LYS A 92 21.04 2.10 1.40
CA LYS A 92 22.32 1.77 2.04
C LYS A 92 23.55 2.27 1.27
N GLY A 93 23.37 2.82 0.08
CA GLY A 93 24.48 3.24 -0.79
C GLY A 93 25.23 2.08 -1.47
N GLU A 94 24.65 0.87 -1.47
CA GLU A 94 25.26 -0.33 -2.11
C GLU A 94 25.04 -0.35 -3.62
N ASN A 95 23.96 0.31 -4.08
CA ASN A 95 23.66 0.49 -5.50
C ASN A 95 23.13 1.90 -5.77
N HIS A 96 23.19 2.31 -7.04
CA HIS A 96 22.70 3.61 -7.54
C HIS A 96 21.73 3.40 -8.69
N LEU A 97 20.77 4.31 -8.84
CA LEU A 97 19.83 4.28 -9.96
C LEU A 97 20.48 4.38 -11.34
N THR A 98 21.70 4.92 -11.37
CA THR A 98 22.53 5.06 -12.59
C THR A 98 23.36 3.83 -12.92
N ASP A 99 23.40 2.82 -12.05
CA ASP A 99 24.15 1.58 -12.32
C ASP A 99 23.60 0.92 -13.59
N MET A 100 24.49 0.39 -14.43
CA MET A 100 24.10 -0.26 -15.68
C MET A 100 23.84 -1.74 -15.46
N VAL A 101 22.64 -2.16 -15.80
CA VAL A 101 22.18 -3.56 -15.72
C VAL A 101 22.28 -4.18 -17.10
N ARG A 102 23.15 -5.18 -17.25
CA ARG A 102 23.32 -5.93 -18.49
C ARG A 102 22.35 -7.08 -18.57
N THR A 103 21.72 -7.26 -19.71
CA THR A 103 20.77 -8.34 -19.98
C THR A 103 21.52 -9.63 -20.37
N SER A 104 21.31 -10.71 -19.65
CA SER A 104 21.80 -12.04 -20.00
C SER A 104 21.00 -12.68 -21.14
N ALA A 105 21.54 -13.75 -21.73
CA ALA A 105 20.81 -14.58 -22.69
C ALA A 105 19.51 -15.13 -22.06
N VAL A 106 19.53 -15.58 -20.82
CA VAL A 106 18.35 -16.09 -20.12
C VAL A 106 17.31 -15.01 -19.91
N ALA A 107 17.70 -13.84 -19.39
CA ALA A 107 16.79 -12.71 -19.19
C ALA A 107 16.10 -12.29 -20.50
N SER A 108 16.82 -12.26 -21.61
CA SER A 108 16.29 -11.86 -22.93
C SER A 108 15.20 -12.82 -23.48
N HIS A 109 15.18 -14.08 -23.02
CA HIS A 109 14.22 -15.10 -23.45
C HIS A 109 13.02 -15.25 -22.48
N MET A 110 12.94 -14.43 -21.41
CA MET A 110 11.83 -14.50 -20.47
C MET A 110 10.48 -14.30 -21.15
N GLY A 111 9.51 -15.14 -20.76
CA GLY A 111 8.14 -15.10 -21.28
C GLY A 111 7.23 -14.10 -20.55
N GLY A 112 5.97 -14.06 -20.93
CA GLY A 112 4.92 -13.25 -20.33
C GLY A 112 5.09 -11.75 -20.58
N SER A 113 4.81 -10.90 -19.58
CA SER A 113 5.02 -9.44 -19.68
C SER A 113 6.51 -9.11 -19.76
N ARG A 114 6.91 -8.36 -20.78
CA ARG A 114 8.32 -8.05 -21.04
C ARG A 114 8.49 -6.75 -21.83
N VAL A 115 9.66 -6.17 -21.79
CA VAL A 115 10.06 -5.01 -22.58
C VAL A 115 11.00 -5.37 -23.73
N TYR A 116 11.10 -6.69 -24.01
CA TYR A 116 11.88 -7.25 -25.10
C TYR A 116 13.36 -6.87 -25.06
N LEU A 117 13.97 -7.05 -23.86
CA LEU A 117 15.41 -6.87 -23.70
C LEU A 117 16.16 -7.86 -24.59
N LYS A 118 17.25 -7.38 -25.23
CA LYS A 118 18.14 -8.20 -26.04
C LYS A 118 19.34 -8.61 -25.22
N GLU A 119 19.88 -9.79 -25.50
CA GLU A 119 21.14 -10.23 -24.90
C GLU A 119 22.25 -9.18 -25.10
N GLY A 120 22.99 -8.89 -24.03
CA GLY A 120 24.04 -7.87 -24.00
C GLY A 120 23.58 -6.43 -23.95
N GLU A 121 22.26 -6.16 -24.05
CA GLU A 121 21.70 -4.83 -23.93
C GLU A 121 21.81 -4.32 -22.48
N GLU A 122 22.12 -3.04 -22.33
CA GLU A 122 22.33 -2.42 -21.02
C GLU A 122 21.39 -1.23 -20.83
N PHE A 123 20.78 -1.16 -19.64
CA PHE A 123 19.93 -0.05 -19.20
C PHE A 123 20.28 0.37 -17.78
N SER A 124 19.99 1.63 -17.44
CA SER A 124 20.11 2.07 -16.05
C SER A 124 19.20 1.25 -15.12
N LEU A 125 19.63 1.03 -13.87
CA LEU A 125 18.80 0.40 -12.87
C LEU A 125 17.45 1.12 -12.71
N GLU A 126 17.42 2.46 -12.88
CA GLU A 126 16.16 3.23 -12.86
C GLU A 126 15.21 2.82 -14.00
N ASP A 127 15.72 2.69 -15.23
CA ASP A 127 14.89 2.28 -16.37
C ASP A 127 14.41 0.84 -16.23
N MET A 128 15.26 -0.04 -15.71
CA MET A 128 14.88 -1.43 -15.40
C MET A 128 13.81 -1.49 -14.32
N MET A 129 13.89 -0.64 -13.28
CA MET A 129 12.86 -0.53 -12.24
C MET A 129 11.55 0.05 -12.77
N LYS A 130 11.59 1.03 -13.70
CA LYS A 130 10.39 1.50 -14.40
C LYS A 130 9.75 0.36 -15.22
N ALA A 131 10.55 -0.40 -15.97
CA ALA A 131 10.06 -1.56 -16.72
C ALA A 131 9.41 -2.62 -15.80
N LEU A 132 10.05 -2.91 -14.65
CA LEU A 132 9.55 -3.81 -13.62
C LEU A 132 8.19 -3.37 -13.06
N MET A 133 8.09 -2.12 -12.61
CA MET A 133 6.94 -1.63 -11.85
C MET A 133 5.77 -1.20 -12.74
N ILE A 134 6.04 -0.56 -13.87
CA ILE A 134 5.01 -0.05 -14.78
C ILE A 134 4.52 -1.15 -15.72
N ALA A 135 5.43 -1.75 -16.51
CA ALA A 135 5.07 -2.76 -17.50
C ALA A 135 5.09 -4.20 -16.96
N SER A 136 5.46 -4.38 -15.69
CA SER A 136 5.54 -5.73 -15.09
C SER A 136 6.55 -6.66 -15.78
N ALA A 137 7.63 -6.12 -16.35
CA ALA A 137 8.57 -6.80 -17.20
C ALA A 137 9.30 -7.95 -16.47
N ASN A 138 9.17 -9.18 -16.99
CA ASN A 138 9.81 -10.37 -16.43
C ASN A 138 11.29 -10.45 -16.78
N ASP A 139 11.64 -10.03 -18.00
CA ASP A 139 13.01 -9.88 -18.48
C ASP A 139 13.80 -8.89 -17.60
N ALA A 140 13.20 -7.74 -17.28
CA ALA A 140 13.80 -6.78 -16.34
C ALA A 140 13.93 -7.36 -14.92
N ALA A 141 12.91 -8.09 -14.41
CA ALA A 141 12.98 -8.72 -13.10
C ALA A 141 14.13 -9.72 -13.00
N TYR A 142 14.30 -10.53 -14.02
CA TYR A 142 15.37 -11.53 -14.08
C TYR A 142 16.76 -10.87 -14.14
N ALA A 143 16.95 -9.91 -15.06
CA ALA A 143 18.22 -9.19 -15.22
C ALA A 143 18.61 -8.38 -13.96
N ILE A 144 17.63 -7.77 -13.26
CA ILE A 144 17.88 -7.12 -11.96
C ILE A 144 18.38 -8.15 -10.94
N GLY A 145 17.76 -9.33 -10.87
CA GLY A 145 18.16 -10.38 -9.96
C GLY A 145 19.61 -10.81 -10.18
N GLU A 146 19.99 -11.08 -11.44
CA GLU A 146 21.37 -11.40 -11.79
C GLU A 146 22.34 -10.25 -11.48
N PHE A 147 21.95 -9.01 -11.75
CA PHE A 147 22.78 -7.84 -11.44
C PHE A 147 23.05 -7.69 -9.94
N ILE A 148 22.07 -7.94 -9.09
CA ILE A 148 22.17 -7.76 -7.63
C ILE A 148 22.97 -8.90 -6.98
N SER A 149 22.79 -10.16 -7.39
CA SER A 149 23.28 -11.34 -6.68
C SER A 149 24.17 -12.25 -7.55
N GLY A 150 24.40 -11.91 -8.83
CA GLY A 150 25.20 -12.71 -9.76
C GLY A 150 24.43 -13.85 -10.42
N THR A 151 23.56 -14.55 -9.69
CA THR A 151 22.69 -15.62 -10.22
C THR A 151 21.24 -15.42 -9.81
N ARG A 152 20.31 -16.05 -10.56
CA ARG A 152 18.90 -16.11 -10.18
C ARG A 152 18.71 -16.79 -8.83
N GLU A 153 19.43 -17.89 -8.61
CA GLU A 153 19.36 -18.72 -7.41
C GLU A 153 19.73 -17.91 -6.17
N ASP A 154 20.88 -17.25 -6.17
CA ASP A 154 21.35 -16.40 -5.06
C ASP A 154 20.39 -15.22 -4.82
N PHE A 155 19.77 -14.71 -5.88
CA PHE A 155 18.76 -13.64 -5.73
C PHE A 155 17.48 -14.15 -5.09
N VAL A 156 17.01 -15.35 -5.45
CA VAL A 156 15.85 -15.99 -4.82
C VAL A 156 16.12 -16.28 -3.33
N ASP A 157 17.33 -16.74 -3.01
CA ASP A 157 17.75 -16.94 -1.62
C ASP A 157 17.72 -15.61 -0.85
N LEU A 158 18.22 -14.52 -1.42
CA LEU A 158 18.13 -13.17 -0.85
C LEU A 158 16.67 -12.71 -0.69
N MET A 159 15.79 -13.00 -1.64
CA MET A 159 14.35 -12.69 -1.52
C MET A 159 13.73 -13.40 -0.31
N ASN A 160 14.03 -14.67 -0.10
CA ASN A 160 13.54 -15.46 1.03
C ASN A 160 14.15 -15.00 2.36
N GLU A 161 15.43 -14.64 2.39
CA GLU A 161 16.07 -14.02 3.56
C GLU A 161 15.36 -12.73 3.96
N LYS A 162 15.09 -11.83 2.99
CA LYS A 162 14.37 -10.59 3.23
C LYS A 162 12.92 -10.82 3.68
N ALA A 163 12.22 -11.78 3.10
CA ALA A 163 10.88 -12.16 3.52
C ALA A 163 10.87 -12.60 5.00
N LYS A 164 11.80 -13.46 5.39
CA LYS A 164 11.97 -13.90 6.78
C LYS A 164 12.30 -12.73 7.72
N ALA A 165 13.20 -11.84 7.32
CA ALA A 165 13.58 -10.66 8.12
C ALA A 165 12.42 -9.69 8.33
N LEU A 166 11.49 -9.60 7.38
CA LEU A 166 10.26 -8.80 7.47
C LEU A 166 9.15 -9.51 8.26
N GLY A 167 9.29 -10.78 8.63
CA GLY A 167 8.25 -11.55 9.30
C GLY A 167 7.17 -12.08 8.36
N MET A 168 7.46 -12.21 7.06
CA MET A 168 6.56 -12.77 6.04
C MET A 168 6.58 -14.30 6.11
N ASN A 169 5.89 -14.85 7.13
CA ASN A 169 5.98 -16.27 7.49
C ASN A 169 5.19 -17.21 6.55
N ASP A 170 4.30 -16.65 5.74
CA ASP A 170 3.52 -17.41 4.74
C ASP A 170 4.15 -17.38 3.35
N THR A 171 5.35 -16.76 3.22
CA THR A 171 5.97 -16.48 1.93
C THR A 171 7.16 -17.38 1.65
N GLU A 172 7.21 -17.94 0.43
CA GLU A 172 8.33 -18.69 -0.13
C GLU A 172 8.46 -18.29 -1.61
N PHE A 173 9.59 -17.67 -1.98
CA PHE A 173 9.88 -17.28 -3.35
C PHE A 173 10.73 -18.34 -4.06
N HIS A 174 10.46 -18.57 -5.34
CA HIS A 174 11.21 -19.46 -6.24
C HIS A 174 11.61 -18.77 -7.54
N SER A 175 11.12 -17.55 -7.75
CA SER A 175 11.44 -16.75 -8.93
C SER A 175 11.46 -15.24 -8.61
N PRO A 176 12.17 -14.41 -9.39
CA PRO A 176 12.11 -12.95 -9.27
C PRO A 176 10.88 -12.34 -10.01
N HIS A 177 10.13 -13.13 -10.77
CA HIS A 177 9.13 -12.63 -11.71
C HIS A 177 7.69 -13.09 -11.45
N GLY A 178 7.49 -14.26 -10.77
CA GLY A 178 6.17 -14.80 -10.46
C GLY A 178 5.45 -15.41 -11.67
N LEU A 179 6.16 -15.94 -12.65
CA LEU A 179 5.58 -16.76 -13.70
C LEU A 179 5.13 -18.12 -13.13
N PRO A 180 4.15 -18.78 -13.78
CA PRO A 180 3.84 -20.17 -13.45
C PRO A 180 5.11 -21.02 -13.46
N PRO A 181 5.27 -21.97 -12.52
CA PRO A 181 6.45 -22.82 -12.48
C PRO A 181 6.48 -23.78 -13.69
N ASP A 182 7.67 -24.03 -14.21
CA ASP A 182 7.88 -25.11 -15.16
C ASP A 182 7.70 -26.47 -14.48
N LYS A 183 7.58 -27.53 -15.30
CA LYS A 183 7.42 -28.89 -14.79
C LYS A 183 8.56 -29.26 -13.83
N GLY A 184 8.20 -29.56 -12.58
CA GLY A 184 9.15 -29.93 -11.52
C GLY A 184 9.72 -28.76 -10.73
N GLN A 185 9.37 -27.51 -11.06
CA GLN A 185 9.67 -26.33 -10.24
C GLN A 185 8.55 -26.07 -9.23
N LYS A 186 8.90 -25.39 -8.14
CA LYS A 186 7.94 -24.94 -7.15
C LYS A 186 7.36 -23.56 -7.54
N GLU A 187 6.16 -23.32 -7.07
CA GLU A 187 5.42 -22.06 -7.25
C GLU A 187 5.81 -21.07 -6.14
N ASP A 188 5.93 -19.77 -6.49
CA ASP A 188 6.00 -18.71 -5.49
C ASP A 188 4.71 -18.71 -4.64
N LEU A 189 4.85 -18.64 -3.32
CA LEU A 189 3.73 -18.58 -2.38
C LEU A 189 3.85 -17.37 -1.48
N THR A 190 2.71 -16.78 -1.14
CA THR A 190 2.59 -15.67 -0.19
C THR A 190 1.17 -15.61 0.38
N SER A 191 0.91 -14.69 1.31
CA SER A 191 -0.42 -14.39 1.83
C SER A 191 -0.79 -12.92 1.65
N CYS A 192 -2.06 -12.57 1.84
CA CYS A 192 -2.48 -11.16 1.84
C CYS A 192 -1.79 -10.38 2.96
N PHE A 193 -1.59 -10.99 4.11
CA PHE A 193 -0.92 -10.37 5.25
C PHE A 193 0.55 -10.06 4.94
N ASP A 194 1.28 -11.03 4.40
CA ASP A 194 2.70 -10.85 4.05
C ASP A 194 2.89 -9.79 2.96
N MET A 195 2.02 -9.79 1.96
CA MET A 195 2.05 -8.75 0.92
C MET A 195 1.73 -7.36 1.46
N ALA A 196 0.87 -7.25 2.48
CA ALA A 196 0.60 -5.98 3.14
C ALA A 196 1.80 -5.50 3.98
N ILE A 197 2.52 -6.40 4.66
CA ILE A 197 3.79 -6.10 5.33
C ILE A 197 4.80 -5.55 4.31
N LEU A 198 5.01 -6.26 3.21
CA LEU A 198 5.94 -5.85 2.17
C LEU A 198 5.56 -4.49 1.57
N ALA A 199 4.27 -4.27 1.30
CA ALA A 199 3.77 -3.00 0.80
C ALA A 199 4.05 -1.86 1.78
N ARG A 200 3.85 -2.09 3.08
CA ARG A 200 4.11 -1.10 4.14
C ARG A 200 5.60 -0.74 4.22
N GLU A 201 6.49 -1.71 4.09
CA GLU A 201 7.93 -1.47 4.05
C GLU A 201 8.33 -0.68 2.80
N LEU A 202 7.79 -1.04 1.63
CA LEU A 202 8.03 -0.33 0.38
C LEU A 202 7.60 1.14 0.43
N LEU A 203 6.52 1.46 1.15
CA LEU A 203 6.04 2.84 1.30
C LEU A 203 7.03 3.78 2.02
N LYS A 204 8.06 3.25 2.67
CA LYS A 204 9.16 4.05 3.25
C LYS A 204 10.07 4.65 2.17
N TYR A 205 10.00 4.15 0.94
CA TYR A 205 10.81 4.59 -0.21
C TYR A 205 9.95 5.36 -1.21
N PRO A 206 10.05 6.69 -1.30
CA PRO A 206 9.20 7.51 -2.20
C PRO A 206 9.22 7.06 -3.67
N LYS A 207 10.33 6.52 -4.13
CA LYS A 207 10.49 6.02 -5.52
C LYS A 207 9.50 4.91 -5.88
N VAL A 208 9.05 4.09 -4.92
CA VAL A 208 8.06 3.05 -5.22
C VAL A 208 6.73 3.66 -5.68
N ILE A 209 6.30 4.75 -5.04
CA ILE A 209 5.07 5.46 -5.43
C ILE A 209 5.27 6.17 -6.77
N GLU A 210 6.42 6.82 -6.99
CA GLU A 210 6.73 7.47 -8.26
C GLU A 210 6.57 6.49 -9.44
N TRP A 211 7.18 5.30 -9.35
CA TRP A 211 7.07 4.30 -10.42
C TRP A 211 5.68 3.65 -10.49
N SER A 212 5.11 3.26 -9.36
CA SER A 212 3.84 2.51 -9.36
C SER A 212 2.62 3.35 -9.71
N SER A 213 2.65 4.67 -9.47
CA SER A 213 1.59 5.60 -9.86
C SER A 213 1.69 6.07 -11.32
N THR A 214 2.82 5.87 -11.96
CA THR A 214 3.05 6.25 -13.36
C THR A 214 2.19 5.37 -14.28
N LYS A 215 1.29 5.98 -15.04
CA LYS A 215 0.38 5.28 -15.97
C LYS A 215 1.11 4.83 -17.24
N THR A 216 1.92 5.69 -17.79
CA THR A 216 2.74 5.45 -18.99
C THR A 216 4.10 6.12 -18.83
N ALA A 217 5.14 5.50 -19.37
CA ALA A 217 6.47 6.10 -19.42
C ALA A 217 7.20 5.68 -20.70
N ASP A 218 8.11 6.51 -21.14
CA ASP A 218 9.00 6.18 -22.24
C ASP A 218 10.07 5.19 -21.81
N PHE A 219 10.45 4.31 -22.71
CA PHE A 219 11.55 3.36 -22.59
C PHE A 219 12.32 3.34 -23.92
N ARG A 220 13.62 3.00 -23.90
CA ARG A 220 14.47 2.97 -25.11
C ARG A 220 14.43 4.29 -25.88
N ASN A 221 14.66 5.41 -25.21
CA ASN A 221 14.63 6.75 -25.84
C ASN A 221 13.33 7.03 -26.60
N GLY A 222 12.18 6.63 -26.02
CA GLY A 222 10.85 6.87 -26.58
C GLY A 222 10.41 5.90 -27.68
N THR A 223 11.24 4.90 -28.03
CA THR A 223 10.85 3.91 -29.07
C THR A 223 9.95 2.80 -28.51
N PHE A 224 9.81 2.70 -27.17
CA PHE A 224 8.92 1.76 -26.50
C PHE A 224 8.18 2.47 -25.37
N ILE A 225 6.88 2.24 -25.26
CA ILE A 225 6.03 2.84 -24.21
C ILE A 225 5.69 1.79 -23.15
N LEU A 226 6.07 2.05 -21.92
CA LEU A 226 5.63 1.30 -20.76
C LEU A 226 4.19 1.67 -20.43
N ASN A 227 3.33 0.66 -20.23
CA ASN A 227 1.95 0.86 -19.84
C ASN A 227 1.68 0.16 -18.51
N ASN A 228 1.08 0.87 -17.56
CA ASN A 228 0.80 0.31 -16.24
C ASN A 228 -0.38 -0.66 -16.29
N HIS A 229 -0.17 -1.84 -15.72
CA HIS A 229 -1.21 -2.87 -15.63
C HIS A 229 -2.24 -2.60 -14.54
N ASN A 230 -1.96 -1.68 -13.60
CA ASN A 230 -2.88 -1.30 -12.53
C ASN A 230 -3.91 -0.27 -13.04
N LYS A 231 -5.06 -0.74 -13.52
CA LYS A 231 -6.14 0.11 -14.02
C LYS A 231 -6.84 0.92 -12.92
N LEU A 232 -6.63 0.58 -11.65
CA LEU A 232 -7.18 1.34 -10.52
C LEU A 232 -6.65 2.78 -10.48
N LEU A 233 -5.43 3.04 -10.98
CA LEU A 233 -4.85 4.38 -11.14
C LEU A 233 -5.73 5.35 -11.96
N SER A 234 -6.59 4.83 -12.83
CA SER A 234 -7.52 5.64 -13.63
C SER A 234 -8.96 5.60 -13.11
N ARG A 235 -9.25 4.71 -12.15
CA ARG A 235 -10.61 4.50 -11.61
C ARG A 235 -10.84 5.22 -10.28
N MET A 236 -9.78 5.45 -9.51
CA MET A 236 -9.84 6.06 -8.19
C MET A 236 -8.64 6.99 -7.98
N PRO A 237 -8.84 8.32 -7.88
CA PRO A 237 -7.75 9.31 -7.79
C PRO A 237 -6.80 9.12 -6.61
N GLU A 238 -7.30 8.52 -5.52
CA GLU A 238 -6.52 8.26 -4.32
C GLU A 238 -5.51 7.12 -4.49
N VAL A 239 -5.72 6.23 -5.49
CA VAL A 239 -4.83 5.09 -5.75
C VAL A 239 -3.53 5.59 -6.38
N ASP A 240 -2.40 5.20 -5.76
CA ASP A 240 -1.06 5.59 -6.18
C ASP A 240 -0.07 4.40 -6.30
N GLY A 241 -0.57 3.18 -6.26
CA GLY A 241 0.24 1.96 -6.41
C GLY A 241 -0.57 0.71 -6.09
N LEU A 242 0.08 -0.45 -5.93
CA LEU A 242 1.48 -0.80 -6.20
C LEU A 242 1.61 -1.73 -7.40
N LYS A 243 1.03 -2.97 -7.32
CA LYS A 243 1.30 -4.02 -8.30
C LYS A 243 0.15 -4.98 -8.47
N THR A 244 -0.12 -5.37 -9.71
CA THR A 244 -1.05 -6.45 -10.07
C THR A 244 -0.30 -7.75 -10.34
N GLY A 245 -0.98 -8.88 -10.17
CA GLY A 245 -0.52 -10.20 -10.53
C GLY A 245 -1.63 -11.02 -11.18
N TYR A 246 -1.27 -11.81 -12.18
CA TYR A 246 -2.21 -12.70 -12.86
C TYR A 246 -1.48 -13.82 -13.60
N TYR A 247 -1.94 -15.00 -13.46
CA TYR A 247 -1.96 -16.07 -14.45
C TYR A 247 -3.19 -16.96 -14.20
N ARG A 248 -3.48 -17.86 -15.11
CA ARG A 248 -4.79 -18.53 -15.19
C ARG A 248 -5.18 -19.22 -13.87
N GLU A 249 -4.25 -19.92 -13.25
CA GLU A 249 -4.49 -20.76 -12.07
C GLU A 249 -4.63 -19.92 -10.79
N THR A 250 -3.90 -18.81 -10.67
CA THR A 250 -3.99 -17.92 -9.50
C THR A 250 -5.21 -17.01 -9.51
N GLY A 251 -5.76 -16.71 -10.70
CA GLY A 251 -6.73 -15.62 -10.87
C GLY A 251 -6.08 -14.24 -10.81
N TYR A 252 -6.89 -13.22 -10.59
CA TYR A 252 -6.46 -11.82 -10.62
C TYR A 252 -6.16 -11.32 -9.21
N ASN A 253 -4.91 -10.87 -9.02
CA ASN A 253 -4.38 -10.38 -7.76
C ASN A 253 -4.03 -8.89 -7.87
N VAL A 254 -4.04 -8.18 -6.75
CA VAL A 254 -3.49 -6.82 -6.62
C VAL A 254 -3.06 -6.53 -5.19
N THR A 255 -1.92 -5.88 -5.05
CA THR A 255 -1.56 -5.09 -3.88
C THR A 255 -1.73 -3.64 -4.28
N VAL A 256 -2.67 -2.93 -3.65
CA VAL A 256 -2.98 -1.53 -3.95
C VAL A 256 -2.75 -0.66 -2.73
N THR A 257 -2.30 0.58 -2.95
CA THR A 257 -2.32 1.63 -1.92
C THR A 257 -3.14 2.81 -2.41
N ALA A 258 -3.80 3.46 -1.46
CA ALA A 258 -4.58 4.67 -1.72
C ALA A 258 -4.39 5.67 -0.60
N LYS A 259 -4.22 6.96 -0.95
CA LYS A 259 -3.97 8.05 0.01
C LYS A 259 -4.96 9.19 -0.17
N ARG A 260 -5.52 9.68 0.95
CA ARG A 260 -6.36 10.88 1.01
C ARG A 260 -5.94 11.72 2.22
N GLY A 261 -5.28 12.85 1.99
CA GLY A 261 -4.65 13.61 3.07
C GLY A 261 -3.61 12.76 3.83
N ASP A 262 -3.76 12.65 5.14
CA ASP A 262 -2.87 11.83 5.98
C ASP A 262 -3.34 10.38 6.14
N LEU A 263 -4.51 10.01 5.60
CA LEU A 263 -4.96 8.63 5.57
C LEU A 263 -4.36 7.88 4.39
N ARG A 264 -3.76 6.73 4.67
CA ARG A 264 -3.32 5.76 3.66
C ARG A 264 -3.79 4.36 4.02
N PHE A 265 -4.39 3.70 3.06
CA PHE A 265 -4.73 2.28 3.17
C PHE A 265 -3.90 1.45 2.20
N ILE A 266 -3.60 0.23 2.65
CA ILE A 266 -3.04 -0.85 1.83
C ILE A 266 -4.14 -1.88 1.73
N GLU A 267 -4.44 -2.31 0.52
CA GLU A 267 -5.37 -3.41 0.28
C GLU A 267 -4.70 -4.47 -0.59
N VAL A 268 -4.82 -5.71 -0.16
CA VAL A 268 -4.35 -6.87 -0.93
C VAL A 268 -5.57 -7.73 -1.26
N VAL A 269 -5.74 -8.03 -2.54
CA VAL A 269 -6.82 -8.86 -3.07
C VAL A 269 -6.21 -9.99 -3.87
N MET A 270 -6.54 -11.25 -3.55
CA MET A 270 -5.99 -12.42 -4.22
C MET A 270 -7.09 -13.39 -4.68
N GLY A 271 -6.90 -13.95 -5.88
CA GLY A 271 -7.75 -15.00 -6.41
C GLY A 271 -9.11 -14.56 -6.93
N SER A 272 -9.24 -13.33 -7.43
CA SER A 272 -10.48 -12.89 -8.10
C SER A 272 -10.65 -13.56 -9.45
N ALA A 273 -11.90 -13.88 -9.81
CA ALA A 273 -12.21 -14.57 -11.06
C ALA A 273 -11.93 -13.73 -12.32
N THR A 274 -12.08 -12.40 -12.22
CA THR A 274 -11.83 -11.46 -13.30
C THR A 274 -11.11 -10.21 -12.79
N TRP A 275 -10.38 -9.52 -13.69
CA TRP A 275 -9.77 -8.24 -13.36
C TRP A 275 -10.81 -7.19 -12.94
N LYS A 276 -12.00 -7.24 -13.54
CA LYS A 276 -13.11 -6.32 -13.24
C LYS A 276 -13.63 -6.53 -11.83
N ALA A 277 -13.89 -7.78 -11.42
CA ALA A 277 -14.33 -8.13 -10.08
C ALA A 277 -13.29 -7.71 -9.01
N ARG A 278 -11.99 -7.96 -9.26
CA ARG A 278 -10.89 -7.53 -8.41
C ARG A 278 -10.90 -6.01 -8.21
N ASP A 279 -10.98 -5.25 -9.31
CA ASP A 279 -10.91 -3.79 -9.26
C ASP A 279 -12.16 -3.18 -8.61
N GLU A 280 -13.35 -3.73 -8.90
CA GLU A 280 -14.60 -3.28 -8.29
C GLU A 280 -14.61 -3.53 -6.78
N PHE A 281 -14.16 -4.71 -6.36
CA PHE A 281 -14.00 -5.05 -4.96
C PHE A 281 -13.05 -4.08 -4.24
N ALA A 282 -11.86 -3.85 -4.80
CA ALA A 282 -10.88 -2.95 -4.22
C ALA A 282 -11.41 -1.50 -4.11
N VAL A 283 -12.04 -0.97 -5.15
CA VAL A 283 -12.61 0.38 -5.13
C VAL A 283 -13.74 0.49 -4.10
N GLU A 284 -14.61 -0.51 -3.98
CA GLU A 284 -15.70 -0.54 -3.00
C GLU A 284 -15.15 -0.47 -1.56
N LYS A 285 -14.17 -1.32 -1.24
CA LYS A 285 -13.55 -1.37 0.10
C LYS A 285 -12.85 -0.05 0.42
N LEU A 286 -11.97 0.43 -0.44
CA LEU A 286 -11.23 1.68 -0.23
C LEU A 286 -12.17 2.87 -0.06
N LYS A 287 -13.21 3.01 -0.88
CA LYS A 287 -14.21 4.08 -0.73
C LYS A 287 -14.92 4.01 0.62
N ARG A 288 -15.30 2.82 1.08
CA ARG A 288 -15.92 2.62 2.39
C ARG A 288 -14.98 3.06 3.50
N PHE A 289 -13.72 2.60 3.51
CA PHE A 289 -12.78 2.97 4.56
C PHE A 289 -12.46 4.47 4.56
N PHE A 290 -12.35 5.12 3.41
CA PHE A 290 -12.22 6.58 3.35
C PHE A 290 -13.48 7.34 3.81
N ALA A 291 -14.66 6.73 3.77
CA ALA A 291 -15.88 7.31 4.32
C ALA A 291 -15.97 7.12 5.84
N GLU A 292 -15.56 5.97 6.36
CA GLU A 292 -15.63 5.61 7.78
C GLU A 292 -14.52 6.25 8.62
N PHE A 293 -13.30 6.34 8.08
CA PHE A 293 -12.13 6.83 8.81
C PHE A 293 -11.85 8.32 8.55
N THR A 294 -11.11 8.91 9.48
CA THR A 294 -10.51 10.24 9.35
C THR A 294 -9.12 10.24 9.98
N ALA A 295 -8.22 11.06 9.45
CA ALA A 295 -6.97 11.36 10.13
C ALA A 295 -7.18 12.54 11.08
N VAL A 296 -6.76 12.40 12.34
CA VAL A 296 -6.79 13.46 13.35
C VAL A 296 -5.36 13.88 13.63
N ASN A 297 -5.03 15.13 13.28
CA ASN A 297 -3.75 15.70 13.68
C ASN A 297 -3.78 15.97 15.19
N VAL A 298 -2.98 15.24 15.95
CA VAL A 298 -2.95 15.24 17.42
C VAL A 298 -1.70 15.93 17.98
N ALA A 299 -0.70 16.19 17.17
CA ALA A 299 0.48 16.99 17.48
C ALA A 299 1.06 17.65 16.23
N LYS A 300 1.55 18.87 16.37
CA LYS A 300 2.30 19.58 15.33
C LYS A 300 3.74 19.81 15.78
N LYS A 301 4.68 19.60 14.86
CA LYS A 301 6.10 19.89 15.13
C LYS A 301 6.28 21.31 15.66
N GLY A 302 7.01 21.44 16.77
CA GLY A 302 7.26 22.74 17.43
C GLY A 302 6.11 23.23 18.33
N GLU A 303 4.98 22.51 18.40
CA GLU A 303 3.87 22.87 19.30
C GLU A 303 4.26 22.66 20.76
N PRO A 304 4.08 23.67 21.64
CA PRO A 304 4.39 23.54 23.07
C PRO A 304 3.52 22.47 23.75
N VAL A 305 4.15 21.65 24.59
CA VAL A 305 3.46 20.53 25.25
C VAL A 305 2.56 20.97 26.40
N GLY A 306 2.77 22.17 26.93
CA GLY A 306 1.98 22.76 28.03
C GLY A 306 2.63 22.51 29.40
N GLU A 307 3.23 21.38 29.66
CA GLU A 307 3.89 21.02 30.89
C GLU A 307 5.38 21.46 30.89
N GLU A 308 5.90 21.76 32.06
CA GLU A 308 7.28 22.22 32.23
C GLU A 308 8.17 21.14 32.85
N VAL A 309 9.40 21.01 32.34
CA VAL A 309 10.44 20.16 32.90
C VAL A 309 11.39 21.02 33.72
N TYR A 310 11.67 20.61 34.97
CA TYR A 310 12.65 21.28 35.79
C TYR A 310 14.08 20.97 35.35
N LEU A 311 14.94 21.99 35.37
CA LEU A 311 16.35 21.85 35.06
C LEU A 311 17.16 22.09 36.34
N SER A 312 17.69 21.01 36.93
CA SER A 312 18.37 21.11 38.24
C SER A 312 19.66 21.95 38.17
N ASP A 313 20.39 21.85 37.07
CA ASP A 313 21.68 22.52 36.86
C ASP A 313 21.67 23.50 35.68
N GLY A 314 20.51 23.76 35.07
CA GLY A 314 20.39 24.65 33.90
C GLY A 314 20.40 26.15 34.29
N LYS A 315 20.80 27.01 33.34
CA LYS A 315 20.71 28.47 33.49
C LYS A 315 19.30 28.92 33.84
N TYR A 316 18.30 28.32 33.23
CA TYR A 316 16.88 28.51 33.55
C TYR A 316 16.42 27.35 34.44
N ARG A 317 15.42 27.58 35.31
CA ARG A 317 14.89 26.53 36.19
C ARG A 317 13.96 25.57 35.54
N LYS A 318 13.32 26.01 34.45
CA LYS A 318 12.28 25.27 33.77
C LYS A 318 12.39 25.47 32.26
N ILE A 319 11.95 24.50 31.51
CA ILE A 319 11.80 24.58 30.08
C ILE A 319 10.47 23.94 29.67
N LYS A 320 9.80 24.53 28.69
CA LYS A 320 8.66 23.90 28.00
C LYS A 320 9.19 23.14 26.80
N GLY A 321 8.92 21.84 26.76
CA GLY A 321 9.22 21.03 25.61
C GLY A 321 8.24 21.30 24.47
N VAL A 322 8.65 20.95 23.27
CA VAL A 322 7.82 21.00 22.06
C VAL A 322 7.74 19.61 21.41
N ALA A 323 6.67 19.35 20.67
CA ALA A 323 6.55 18.12 19.89
C ALA A 323 7.63 18.07 18.79
N ALA A 324 8.32 16.94 18.66
CA ALA A 324 9.42 16.76 17.72
C ALA A 324 8.97 16.61 16.26
N ALA A 325 7.71 16.17 16.04
CA ALA A 325 7.16 15.91 14.72
C ALA A 325 5.64 16.12 14.69
N ASP A 326 5.10 16.20 13.48
CA ASP A 326 3.66 16.09 13.25
C ASP A 326 3.21 14.64 13.49
N VAL A 327 2.05 14.46 14.13
CA VAL A 327 1.43 13.15 14.33
C VAL A 327 -0.03 13.23 13.94
N SER A 328 -0.40 12.38 12.98
CA SER A 328 -1.76 12.20 12.52
C SER A 328 -2.20 10.77 12.83
N ILE A 329 -3.35 10.59 13.47
CA ILE A 329 -3.86 9.29 13.90
C ILE A 329 -5.10 8.94 13.10
N PRO A 330 -5.12 7.81 12.39
CA PRO A 330 -6.29 7.29 11.71
C PRO A 330 -7.28 6.70 12.72
N VAL A 331 -8.50 7.21 12.72
CA VAL A 331 -9.58 6.73 13.59
C VAL A 331 -10.91 6.72 12.87
N LEU A 332 -11.87 5.93 13.34
CA LEU A 332 -13.27 6.06 12.93
C LEU A 332 -13.77 7.46 13.24
N ARG A 333 -14.56 8.04 12.33
CA ARG A 333 -15.02 9.45 12.43
C ARG A 333 -15.78 9.77 13.71
N ASP A 334 -16.59 8.83 14.18
CA ASP A 334 -17.35 8.92 15.43
C ASP A 334 -16.49 8.80 16.68
N ARG A 335 -15.29 8.18 16.57
CA ARG A 335 -14.34 7.94 17.66
C ARG A 335 -13.28 9.04 17.81
N LYS A 336 -13.32 10.09 17.00
CA LYS A 336 -12.32 11.18 17.01
C LYS A 336 -12.13 11.81 18.40
N LYS A 337 -13.20 11.91 19.20
CA LYS A 337 -13.20 12.55 20.54
C LYS A 337 -12.64 11.62 21.63
N ASP A 338 -12.49 10.33 21.35
CA ASP A 338 -12.06 9.33 22.33
C ASP A 338 -10.54 9.23 22.46
N ILE A 339 -9.80 9.94 21.61
CA ILE A 339 -8.33 9.98 21.70
C ILE A 339 -7.91 10.68 22.97
N LYS A 340 -7.24 9.97 23.86
CA LYS A 340 -6.64 10.49 25.09
C LYS A 340 -5.18 10.82 24.84
N ARG A 341 -4.74 11.99 25.33
CA ARG A 341 -3.36 12.45 25.30
C ARG A 341 -2.75 12.27 26.67
N VAL A 342 -1.65 11.54 26.76
CA VAL A 342 -0.87 11.30 27.99
C VAL A 342 0.53 11.86 27.78
N VAL A 343 0.97 12.75 28.65
CA VAL A 343 2.29 13.39 28.58
C VAL A 343 3.20 12.75 29.62
N ASN A 344 4.29 12.17 29.17
CA ASN A 344 5.30 11.50 30.01
C ASN A 344 6.58 12.34 30.01
N LEU A 345 6.74 13.18 31.02
CA LEU A 345 7.93 14.00 31.23
C LEU A 345 8.63 13.62 32.52
N PRO A 346 9.97 13.61 32.59
CA PRO A 346 10.69 13.45 33.83
C PRO A 346 10.47 14.67 34.75
N ARG A 347 10.49 14.47 36.06
CA ARG A 347 10.35 15.55 37.00
C ARG A 347 11.46 16.58 36.86
N ALA A 348 12.69 16.16 36.55
CA ALA A 348 13.83 17.03 36.35
C ALA A 348 14.86 16.43 35.39
N VAL A 349 15.53 17.30 34.64
CA VAL A 349 16.71 16.99 33.82
C VAL A 349 17.91 17.66 34.42
N LYS A 350 19.05 16.94 34.50
CA LYS A 350 20.31 17.41 35.06
C LYS A 350 21.29 17.80 33.96
N GLY A 351 22.00 18.88 34.15
CA GLY A 351 23.07 19.33 33.27
C GLY A 351 22.62 20.40 32.27
N GLU A 352 23.35 20.48 31.17
CA GLU A 352 22.96 21.30 30.02
C GLU A 352 21.91 20.54 29.21
N VAL A 353 21.10 21.27 28.48
CA VAL A 353 20.11 20.69 27.56
C VAL A 353 20.38 21.24 26.18
N LYS A 354 20.64 20.35 25.22
CA LYS A 354 20.84 20.73 23.80
C LYS A 354 19.50 21.00 23.11
N GLU A 355 19.51 21.87 22.11
CA GLU A 355 18.38 22.00 21.19
C GLU A 355 18.10 20.64 20.53
N GLY A 356 16.81 20.26 20.40
CA GLY A 356 16.41 18.97 19.89
C GLY A 356 16.60 17.79 20.86
N GLN A 357 17.19 17.99 22.05
CA GLN A 357 17.35 16.92 23.03
C GLN A 357 15.99 16.44 23.53
N LYS A 358 15.78 15.12 23.53
CA LYS A 358 14.57 14.48 24.05
C LYS A 358 14.42 14.79 25.55
N LEU A 359 13.26 15.30 25.92
CA LEU A 359 12.84 15.58 27.28
C LEU A 359 11.82 14.58 27.80
N GLY A 360 11.07 13.93 26.91
CA GLY A 360 10.05 12.95 27.24
C GLY A 360 9.26 12.56 25.98
N GLU A 361 8.02 12.14 26.17
CA GLU A 361 7.13 11.76 25.06
C GLU A 361 5.66 12.10 25.35
N ILE A 362 4.89 12.29 24.29
CA ILE A 362 3.42 12.28 24.33
C ILE A 362 2.97 10.95 23.76
N VAL A 363 2.07 10.27 24.46
CA VAL A 363 1.43 9.04 24.05
C VAL A 363 -0.05 9.33 23.79
N PHE A 364 -0.55 8.93 22.64
CA PHE A 364 -1.96 9.01 22.27
C PHE A 364 -2.58 7.64 22.40
N GLN A 365 -3.71 7.55 23.09
CA GLN A 365 -4.40 6.29 23.38
C GLN A 365 -5.85 6.34 22.91
N LEU A 366 -6.33 5.21 22.40
CA LEU A 366 -7.73 4.92 22.11
C LEU A 366 -8.06 3.56 22.73
N ASP A 367 -9.11 3.47 23.56
CA ASP A 367 -9.47 2.23 24.30
C ASP A 367 -8.30 1.61 25.09
N ASN A 368 -7.43 2.45 25.66
CA ASN A 368 -6.20 2.09 26.38
C ASN A 368 -5.09 1.48 25.46
N GLU A 369 -5.32 1.36 24.17
CA GLU A 369 -4.28 1.01 23.20
C GLU A 369 -3.51 2.26 22.75
N VAL A 370 -2.19 2.14 22.60
CA VAL A 370 -1.35 3.22 22.08
C VAL A 370 -1.53 3.30 20.58
N VAL A 371 -2.12 4.40 20.11
CA VAL A 371 -2.38 4.65 18.68
C VAL A 371 -1.41 5.65 18.04
N GLY A 372 -0.56 6.31 18.86
CA GLY A 372 0.48 7.20 18.38
C GLY A 372 1.39 7.66 19.48
N LYS A 373 2.61 8.09 19.12
CA LYS A 373 3.61 8.66 20.02
C LYS A 373 4.38 9.78 19.33
N VAL A 374 4.82 10.75 20.10
CA VAL A 374 5.76 11.77 19.63
C VAL A 374 6.73 12.15 20.75
N ASP A 375 8.00 12.29 20.42
CA ASP A 375 8.99 12.78 21.37
C ASP A 375 8.73 14.25 21.70
N VAL A 376 8.94 14.59 22.95
CA VAL A 376 9.00 15.97 23.43
C VAL A 376 10.47 16.37 23.49
N VAL A 377 10.82 17.44 22.79
CA VAL A 377 12.21 17.91 22.68
C VAL A 377 12.38 19.34 23.18
N SER A 378 13.60 19.68 23.52
CA SER A 378 13.94 21.06 23.85
C SER A 378 13.92 21.94 22.59
N PRO A 379 13.20 23.09 22.61
CA PRO A 379 13.19 24.02 21.48
C PRO A 379 14.46 24.88 21.40
N GLN A 380 15.34 24.83 22.41
CA GLN A 380 16.53 25.67 22.47
C GLN A 380 17.64 25.03 23.32
N TYR A 381 18.86 25.50 23.12
CA TYR A 381 19.99 25.17 23.99
C TYR A 381 19.85 25.86 25.35
N VAL A 382 20.01 25.13 26.45
CA VAL A 382 20.08 25.67 27.83
C VAL A 382 21.42 25.28 28.44
N PRO A 383 22.35 26.24 28.61
CA PRO A 383 23.63 25.97 29.24
C PRO A 383 23.48 25.66 30.74
N LYS A 384 24.50 25.06 31.33
CA LYS A 384 24.57 24.91 32.79
C LYS A 384 24.60 26.27 33.47
N ALA A 385 23.96 26.38 34.64
CA ALA A 385 24.10 27.52 35.51
C ALA A 385 25.54 27.64 36.02
N ASN A 386 26.00 28.86 36.27
CA ASN A 386 27.30 29.10 36.86
C ASN A 386 27.42 28.46 38.26
N PHE A 387 28.63 28.34 38.79
CA PHE A 387 28.89 27.65 40.06
C PHE A 387 28.10 28.29 41.21
N PHE A 388 28.09 29.62 41.31
CA PHE A 388 27.38 30.36 42.36
C PHE A 388 25.87 30.07 42.33
N THR A 389 25.25 30.19 41.20
CA THR A 389 23.80 29.88 41.03
C THR A 389 23.47 28.46 41.47
N ARG A 390 24.31 27.48 41.12
CA ARG A 390 24.10 26.07 41.52
C ARG A 390 24.26 25.88 43.05
N MET A 391 25.23 26.59 43.67
CA MET A 391 25.46 26.51 45.10
C MET A 391 24.28 27.10 45.88
N VAL A 392 23.80 28.30 45.49
CA VAL A 392 22.63 28.95 46.11
C VAL A 392 21.36 28.10 45.96
N ARG A 393 21.16 27.48 44.83
CA ARG A 393 20.02 26.59 44.63
C ARG A 393 20.05 25.35 45.53
N LYS A 394 21.23 24.85 45.91
CA LYS A 394 21.37 23.71 46.84
C LYS A 394 20.99 24.11 48.29
N THR A 395 21.11 25.39 48.67
CA THR A 395 20.71 25.89 50.00
C THR A 395 19.23 26.23 50.12
N GLY A 396 18.44 25.98 49.05
CA GLY A 396 16.98 26.23 49.06
C GLY A 396 16.57 27.68 48.80
N LEU A 397 17.52 28.60 48.64
CA LEU A 397 17.25 29.99 48.30
C LEU A 397 16.85 30.15 46.83
N ASN A 398 15.74 30.86 46.60
CA ASN A 398 15.25 31.18 45.25
C ASN A 398 16.00 32.41 44.72
N LEU A 399 16.95 32.21 43.82
CA LEU A 399 17.47 33.24 42.92
C LEU A 399 16.89 33.04 41.51
#